data_ec88b14029421d29e49e7e079174e3f9
#
_entry.id   ec88b14029421d29e49e7e079174e3f9
#
_cell.length_a   1.000
_cell.length_b   1.000
_cell.length_c   1.000
_cell.angle_alpha   90.00
_cell.angle_beta   90.00
_cell.angle_gamma   90.00
#
_symmetry.space_group_name_H-M   'P 1'
#
loop_
_entity.id
_entity.type
_entity.pdbx_description
1 polymer ?
#
loop_
_entity_poly.entity_id
_entity_poly.type
_entity_poly.pdbx_seq_one_letter_code
_entity_poly.pdbx_strand_id
1 'polypeptide(L)'
;LNKARNIKIDTHHTPPTVWAESGANLGTIARQAALRGLSGLEWAATIPGTLGGAVYGNAGAHGADMQTNLVLADILHREEGRQEWPLERMEYAYRSSALKRQPGQAVVLAARLKLSNGDPETIKAAMDAYSEQRRRTQPPGASLGSMFKNPPGDYAGRLIEAAGLKGYRSGDAEISPVHANFFINHGKANAADISQLIQTARQKVLETSGVALELEIELVGEWE
;
A
#
# COMPACT_ATOMS: atom_id res chain seq x y z
N LEU A 1 3.19 -8.04 -16.27
CA LEU A 1 3.68 -8.73 -15.06
C LEU A 1 2.64 -9.58 -14.32
N ASN A 2 1.34 -9.46 -14.61
CA ASN A 2 0.27 -10.21 -13.91
C ASN A 2 0.41 -11.74 -13.91
N LYS A 3 1.21 -12.32 -14.81
CA LYS A 3 1.51 -13.76 -14.86
C LYS A 3 2.80 -14.15 -14.11
N ALA A 4 3.64 -13.20 -13.74
CA ALA A 4 4.87 -13.42 -12.97
C ALA A 4 4.50 -13.48 -11.48
N ARG A 5 4.18 -14.68 -10.96
CA ARG A 5 3.59 -14.88 -9.62
C ARG A 5 4.30 -15.95 -8.80
N ASN A 6 5.47 -16.42 -9.23
CA ASN A 6 6.21 -17.44 -8.50
C ASN A 6 6.62 -16.92 -7.11
N ILE A 7 6.53 -17.81 -6.12
CA ILE A 7 6.93 -17.57 -4.73
C ILE A 7 7.85 -18.71 -4.32
N LYS A 8 9.03 -18.38 -3.78
CA LYS A 8 10.01 -19.35 -3.27
C LYS A 8 10.39 -18.95 -1.86
N ILE A 9 10.16 -19.82 -0.89
CA ILE A 9 10.50 -19.60 0.50
C ILE A 9 11.70 -20.47 0.83
N ASP A 10 12.77 -19.85 1.34
CA ASP A 10 13.98 -20.51 1.79
C ASP A 10 14.07 -20.44 3.31
N THR A 11 13.80 -21.59 3.95
CA THR A 11 13.86 -21.77 5.40
C THR A 11 15.25 -22.13 5.90
N HIS A 12 16.19 -22.49 5.00
CA HIS A 12 17.55 -22.86 5.33
C HIS A 12 18.50 -21.67 5.34
N HIS A 13 18.13 -20.58 4.69
CA HIS A 13 18.87 -19.31 4.76
C HIS A 13 18.79 -18.71 6.18
N THR A 14 19.83 -18.03 6.61
CA THR A 14 19.85 -17.33 7.91
C THR A 14 20.09 -15.84 7.70
N PRO A 15 19.09 -14.96 7.97
CA PRO A 15 17.71 -15.28 8.33
C PRO A 15 16.92 -15.93 7.17
N PRO A 16 15.80 -16.65 7.45
CA PRO A 16 14.93 -17.15 6.39
C PRO A 16 14.46 -16.07 5.44
N THR A 17 14.23 -16.42 4.18
CA THR A 17 13.82 -15.44 3.16
C THR A 17 12.66 -15.95 2.32
N VAL A 18 11.91 -15.02 1.75
CA VAL A 18 11.01 -15.27 0.63
C VAL A 18 11.47 -14.45 -0.57
N TRP A 19 11.63 -15.12 -1.70
CA TRP A 19 11.75 -14.49 -3.01
C TRP A 19 10.42 -14.64 -3.74
N ALA A 20 9.94 -13.56 -4.36
CA ALA A 20 8.74 -13.65 -5.18
C ALA A 20 8.82 -12.68 -6.37
N GLU A 21 8.13 -13.06 -7.45
CA GLU A 21 7.96 -12.20 -8.62
C GLU A 21 6.97 -11.07 -8.34
N SER A 22 7.12 -9.98 -9.07
CA SER A 22 6.38 -8.73 -8.81
C SER A 22 4.87 -8.84 -8.91
N GLY A 23 4.34 -9.76 -9.71
CA GLY A 23 2.91 -10.02 -9.85
C GLY A 23 2.31 -10.92 -8.77
N ALA A 24 3.13 -11.46 -7.85
CA ALA A 24 2.64 -12.26 -6.73
C ALA A 24 1.80 -11.39 -5.78
N ASN A 25 0.65 -11.92 -5.35
CA ASN A 25 -0.21 -11.22 -4.39
C ASN A 25 0.46 -11.16 -3.02
N LEU A 26 0.57 -9.95 -2.45
CA LEU A 26 1.30 -9.69 -1.21
C LEU A 26 0.73 -10.48 -0.03
N GLY A 27 -0.59 -10.49 0.13
CA GLY A 27 -1.26 -11.26 1.18
C GLY A 27 -1.07 -12.77 1.02
N THR A 28 -0.91 -13.28 -0.21
CA THR A 28 -0.60 -14.69 -0.46
C THR A 28 0.82 -15.03 -0.01
N ILE A 29 1.79 -14.14 -0.26
CA ILE A 29 3.17 -14.29 0.23
C ILE A 29 3.17 -14.36 1.76
N ALA A 30 2.49 -13.42 2.43
CA ALA A 30 2.38 -13.39 3.88
C ALA A 30 1.77 -14.67 4.47
N ARG A 31 0.66 -15.14 3.90
CA ARG A 31 0.03 -16.40 4.35
C ARG A 31 0.90 -17.62 4.13
N GLN A 32 1.62 -17.69 3.00
CA GLN A 32 2.54 -18.80 2.75
C GLN A 32 3.74 -18.83 3.70
N ALA A 33 4.25 -17.66 4.10
CA ALA A 33 5.28 -17.53 5.13
C ALA A 33 4.75 -18.01 6.49
N ALA A 34 3.57 -17.51 6.90
CA ALA A 34 2.92 -17.90 8.16
C ALA A 34 2.69 -19.41 8.30
N LEU A 35 2.22 -20.07 7.23
CA LEU A 35 2.02 -21.54 7.19
C LEU A 35 3.32 -22.34 7.41
N ARG A 36 4.49 -21.71 7.31
CA ARG A 36 5.80 -22.30 7.57
C ARG A 36 6.42 -21.84 8.88
N GLY A 37 5.65 -21.18 9.75
CA GLY A 37 6.15 -20.62 11.00
C GLY A 37 7.14 -19.47 10.80
N LEU A 38 6.99 -18.71 9.70
CA LEU A 38 7.85 -17.56 9.41
C LEU A 38 7.09 -16.26 9.63
N SER A 39 7.63 -15.44 10.52
CA SER A 39 7.15 -14.13 10.96
C SER A 39 7.82 -12.99 10.19
N GLY A 40 7.18 -11.83 10.21
CA GLY A 40 7.67 -10.56 9.66
C GLY A 40 6.79 -9.97 8.55
N LEU A 41 5.82 -10.75 8.01
CA LEU A 41 4.90 -10.28 6.98
C LEU A 41 3.42 -10.27 7.43
N GLU A 42 3.13 -10.38 8.71
CA GLU A 42 1.76 -10.37 9.25
C GLU A 42 1.00 -9.11 8.85
N TRP A 43 1.69 -7.97 8.85
CA TRP A 43 1.18 -6.67 8.45
C TRP A 43 0.68 -6.62 7.00
N ALA A 44 1.28 -7.44 6.14
CA ALA A 44 1.00 -7.49 4.71
C ALA A 44 -0.19 -8.37 4.34
N ALA A 45 -0.67 -9.22 5.26
CA ALA A 45 -1.67 -10.25 4.99
C ALA A 45 -3.00 -9.71 4.45
N THR A 46 -3.36 -8.49 4.83
CA THR A 46 -4.63 -7.85 4.47
C THR A 46 -4.48 -6.73 3.43
N ILE A 47 -3.25 -6.42 3.01
CA ILE A 47 -3.01 -5.37 2.00
C ILE A 47 -3.33 -5.94 0.60
N PRO A 48 -4.27 -5.33 -0.13
CA PRO A 48 -4.53 -5.72 -1.50
C PRO A 48 -3.40 -5.25 -2.41
N GLY A 49 -3.06 -6.03 -3.43
CA GLY A 49 -2.06 -5.66 -4.41
C GLY A 49 -0.96 -6.71 -4.58
N THR A 50 0.06 -6.33 -5.32
CA THR A 50 1.17 -7.21 -5.69
C THR A 50 2.46 -6.80 -4.99
N LEU A 51 3.42 -7.73 -4.93
CA LEU A 51 4.74 -7.45 -4.40
C LEU A 51 5.41 -6.28 -5.11
N GLY A 52 5.34 -6.21 -6.45
CA GLY A 52 5.96 -5.12 -7.20
C GLY A 52 5.40 -3.75 -6.82
N GLY A 53 4.08 -3.63 -6.65
CA GLY A 53 3.46 -2.40 -6.18
C GLY A 53 3.84 -2.06 -4.74
N ALA A 54 3.95 -3.06 -3.87
CA ALA A 54 4.38 -2.88 -2.49
C ALA A 54 5.84 -2.38 -2.40
N VAL A 55 6.74 -2.96 -3.20
CA VAL A 55 8.15 -2.53 -3.30
C VAL A 55 8.24 -1.12 -3.88
N TYR A 56 7.50 -0.83 -4.95
CA TYR A 56 7.48 0.49 -5.58
C TYR A 56 7.02 1.60 -4.63
N GLY A 57 5.97 1.35 -3.88
CA GLY A 57 5.32 2.37 -3.03
C GLY A 57 5.76 2.39 -1.57
N ASN A 58 6.70 1.52 -1.13
CA ASN A 58 6.94 1.26 0.28
C ASN A 58 5.64 1.01 1.04
N ALA A 59 4.86 0.00 0.60
CA ALA A 59 3.59 -0.32 1.23
C ALA A 59 3.79 -0.68 2.70
N GLY A 60 2.87 -0.26 3.55
CA GLY A 60 2.94 -0.56 4.98
C GLY A 60 1.60 -0.42 5.69
N ALA A 61 1.48 -1.15 6.78
CA ALA A 61 0.33 -1.14 7.70
C ALA A 61 0.78 -1.62 9.08
N HIS A 62 -0.01 -1.33 10.11
CA HIS A 62 0.18 -1.85 11.46
C HIS A 62 1.60 -1.62 12.05
N GLY A 63 2.22 -0.49 11.72
CA GLY A 63 3.53 -0.10 12.22
C GLY A 63 4.74 -0.73 11.50
N ALA A 64 4.52 -1.51 10.45
CA ALA A 64 5.58 -2.06 9.60
C ALA A 64 5.34 -1.72 8.13
N ASP A 65 6.40 -1.84 7.32
CA ASP A 65 6.38 -1.53 5.89
C ASP A 65 7.38 -2.39 5.10
N MET A 66 7.41 -2.20 3.80
CA MET A 66 8.30 -2.94 2.91
C MET A 66 9.78 -2.73 3.25
N GLN A 67 10.18 -1.53 3.70
CA GLN A 67 11.55 -1.23 4.14
C GLN A 67 12.03 -2.17 5.24
N THR A 68 11.13 -2.57 6.13
CA THR A 68 11.45 -3.48 7.25
C THR A 68 11.91 -4.86 6.76
N ASN A 69 11.34 -5.33 5.64
CA ASN A 69 11.54 -6.69 5.16
C ASN A 69 12.44 -6.81 3.94
N LEU A 70 12.55 -5.77 3.11
CA LEU A 70 13.28 -5.86 1.85
C LEU A 70 14.78 -6.13 2.08
N VAL A 71 15.31 -7.11 1.37
CA VAL A 71 16.76 -7.38 1.25
C VAL A 71 17.27 -6.80 -0.05
N LEU A 72 16.64 -7.15 -1.15
CA LEU A 72 16.96 -6.66 -2.49
C LEU A 72 15.73 -6.68 -3.39
N ALA A 73 15.71 -5.83 -4.40
CA ALA A 73 14.76 -5.84 -5.49
C ALA A 73 15.45 -6.10 -6.83
N ASP A 74 14.89 -7.00 -7.63
CA ASP A 74 15.29 -7.25 -9.02
C ASP A 74 14.54 -6.23 -9.88
N ILE A 75 15.29 -5.32 -10.47
CA ILE A 75 14.78 -4.13 -11.17
C ILE A 75 15.18 -4.20 -12.65
N LEU A 76 14.26 -3.91 -13.55
CA LEU A 76 14.57 -3.57 -14.93
C LEU A 76 14.55 -2.06 -15.08
N HIS A 77 15.74 -1.45 -15.09
CA HIS A 77 15.90 -0.02 -15.28
C HIS A 77 16.00 0.31 -16.78
N ARG A 78 15.42 1.42 -17.17
CA ARG A 78 15.30 1.83 -18.57
C ARG A 78 16.66 1.99 -19.27
N GLU A 79 17.63 2.58 -18.59
CA GLU A 79 18.96 2.86 -19.12
C GLU A 79 19.99 1.82 -18.69
N GLU A 80 19.93 1.35 -17.43
CA GLU A 80 20.94 0.46 -16.85
C GLU A 80 20.66 -1.04 -17.09
N GLY A 81 19.49 -1.38 -17.66
CA GLY A 81 19.05 -2.76 -17.85
C GLY A 81 18.65 -3.44 -16.55
N ARG A 82 18.83 -4.76 -16.49
CA ARG A 82 18.45 -5.54 -15.30
C ARG A 82 19.51 -5.40 -14.21
N GLN A 83 19.05 -5.05 -13.00
CA GLN A 83 19.89 -4.77 -11.83
C GLN A 83 19.28 -5.33 -10.56
N GLU A 84 20.12 -5.70 -9.60
CA GLU A 84 19.71 -5.97 -8.23
C GLU A 84 19.95 -4.72 -7.39
N TRP A 85 18.87 -4.16 -6.85
CA TRP A 85 18.91 -2.99 -5.98
C TRP A 85 18.83 -3.42 -4.52
N PRO A 86 19.86 -3.21 -3.71
CA PRO A 86 19.78 -3.41 -2.27
C PRO A 86 18.84 -2.40 -1.63
N LEU A 87 18.46 -2.65 -0.38
CA LEU A 87 17.52 -1.81 0.38
C LEU A 87 17.91 -0.32 0.35
N GLU A 88 19.18 -0.03 0.51
CA GLU A 88 19.71 1.35 0.59
C GLU A 88 19.44 2.14 -0.70
N ARG A 89 19.53 1.49 -1.87
CA ARG A 89 19.27 2.14 -3.16
C ARG A 89 17.79 2.44 -3.38
N MET A 90 16.90 1.82 -2.62
CA MET A 90 15.46 2.11 -2.68
C MET A 90 15.11 3.44 -2.05
N GLU A 91 15.97 3.99 -1.17
CA GLU A 91 15.77 5.29 -0.49
C GLU A 91 14.33 5.46 0.01
N TYR A 92 13.85 4.47 0.73
CA TYR A 92 12.48 4.46 1.21
C TYR A 92 12.17 5.61 2.16
N ALA A 93 10.98 6.14 2.00
CA ALA A 93 10.33 7.05 2.94
C ALA A 93 8.85 6.67 3.03
N TYR A 94 8.09 7.33 3.87
CA TYR A 94 6.66 7.07 4.03
C TYR A 94 5.94 7.16 2.67
N ARG A 95 5.39 6.04 2.19
CA ARG A 95 4.69 5.91 0.90
C ARG A 95 5.52 6.39 -0.31
N SER A 96 6.85 6.23 -0.25
CA SER A 96 7.77 6.69 -1.29
C SER A 96 8.99 5.77 -1.42
N SER A 97 9.58 5.76 -2.61
CA SER A 97 10.85 5.11 -2.94
C SER A 97 11.58 5.90 -4.01
N ALA A 98 12.85 5.56 -4.28
CA ALA A 98 13.58 6.10 -5.43
C ALA A 98 12.82 5.85 -6.74
N LEU A 99 12.21 4.66 -6.90
CA LEU A 99 11.41 4.30 -8.08
C LEU A 99 10.17 5.19 -8.24
N LYS A 100 9.48 5.48 -7.14
CA LYS A 100 8.26 6.28 -7.15
C LYS A 100 8.55 7.76 -7.42
N ARG A 101 9.73 8.25 -7.00
CA ARG A 101 10.16 9.64 -7.29
C ARG A 101 10.60 9.84 -8.74
N GLN A 102 10.90 8.74 -9.47
CA GLN A 102 11.30 8.75 -10.87
C GLN A 102 10.39 7.82 -11.69
N PRO A 103 9.11 8.18 -11.86
CA PRO A 103 8.14 7.31 -12.52
C PRO A 103 8.53 7.02 -13.97
N GLY A 104 8.29 5.77 -14.40
CA GLY A 104 8.57 5.34 -15.78
C GLY A 104 10.03 4.95 -16.06
N GLN A 105 10.96 5.11 -15.10
CA GLN A 105 12.37 4.78 -15.30
C GLN A 105 12.66 3.30 -15.05
N ALA A 106 11.86 2.62 -14.24
CA ALA A 106 12.16 1.24 -13.89
C ALA A 106 10.91 0.42 -13.55
N VAL A 107 11.05 -0.90 -13.67
CA VAL A 107 10.03 -1.89 -13.34
C VAL A 107 10.60 -2.88 -12.33
N VAL A 108 9.85 -3.15 -11.26
CA VAL A 108 10.17 -4.22 -10.31
C VAL A 108 9.83 -5.56 -10.96
N LEU A 109 10.80 -6.46 -11.06
CA LEU A 109 10.61 -7.81 -11.60
C LEU A 109 10.34 -8.82 -10.49
N ALA A 110 11.09 -8.75 -9.39
CA ALA A 110 10.98 -9.60 -8.22
C ALA A 110 11.56 -8.90 -7.00
N ALA A 111 11.37 -9.48 -5.81
CA ALA A 111 12.07 -9.03 -4.62
C ALA A 111 12.34 -10.20 -3.67
N ARG A 112 13.38 -10.03 -2.83
CA ARG A 112 13.70 -10.90 -1.70
C ARG A 112 13.43 -10.17 -0.41
N LEU A 113 12.62 -10.80 0.46
CA LEU A 113 12.25 -10.27 1.77
C LEU A 113 12.84 -11.16 2.85
N LYS A 114 13.39 -10.55 3.91
CA LYS A 114 13.86 -11.26 5.10
C LYS A 114 12.68 -11.56 6.03
N LEU A 115 12.75 -12.71 6.68
CA LEU A 115 11.78 -13.23 7.62
C LEU A 115 12.52 -13.68 8.90
N SER A 116 11.77 -14.07 9.92
CA SER A 116 12.28 -14.71 11.12
C SER A 116 11.47 -15.96 11.45
N ASN A 117 12.06 -16.89 12.19
CA ASN A 117 11.28 -17.98 12.77
C ASN A 117 10.36 -17.42 13.85
N GLY A 118 9.13 -17.92 13.91
CA GLY A 118 8.13 -17.49 14.87
C GLY A 118 7.22 -18.65 15.27
N ASP A 119 6.43 -18.42 16.30
CA ASP A 119 5.39 -19.35 16.71
C ASP A 119 4.17 -19.24 15.80
N PRO A 120 3.71 -20.33 15.13
CA PRO A 120 2.60 -20.28 14.19
C PRO A 120 1.29 -19.72 14.77
N GLU A 121 0.99 -20.02 16.04
CA GLU A 121 -0.23 -19.53 16.68
C GLU A 121 -0.16 -18.01 16.91
N THR A 122 1.00 -17.51 17.34
CA THR A 122 1.23 -16.07 17.51
C THR A 122 1.14 -15.33 16.17
N ILE A 123 1.75 -15.87 15.11
CA ILE A 123 1.69 -15.29 13.76
C ILE A 123 0.24 -15.22 13.28
N LYS A 124 -0.50 -16.34 13.43
CA LYS A 124 -1.91 -16.42 13.04
C LYS A 124 -2.76 -15.42 13.82
N ALA A 125 -2.59 -15.34 15.12
CA ALA A 125 -3.33 -14.41 15.99
C ALA A 125 -3.10 -12.95 15.57
N ALA A 126 -1.87 -12.57 15.23
CA ALA A 126 -1.57 -11.23 14.72
C ALA A 126 -2.27 -10.93 13.39
N MET A 127 -2.23 -11.87 12.44
CA MET A 127 -2.91 -11.71 11.15
C MET A 127 -4.44 -11.61 11.31
N ASP A 128 -5.03 -12.41 12.19
CA ASP A 128 -6.46 -12.37 12.48
C ASP A 128 -6.85 -11.04 13.13
N ALA A 129 -6.06 -10.54 14.08
CA ALA A 129 -6.26 -9.24 14.71
C ALA A 129 -6.21 -8.08 13.71
N TYR A 130 -5.24 -8.08 12.79
CA TYR A 130 -5.14 -7.06 11.72
C TYR A 130 -6.33 -7.13 10.74
N SER A 131 -6.78 -8.34 10.42
CA SER A 131 -7.95 -8.54 9.57
C SER A 131 -9.23 -8.01 10.23
N GLU A 132 -9.40 -8.28 11.52
CA GLU A 132 -10.55 -7.77 12.30
C GLU A 132 -10.52 -6.26 12.43
N GLN A 133 -9.36 -5.68 12.76
CA GLN A 133 -9.19 -4.22 12.83
C GLN A 133 -9.57 -3.57 11.49
N ARG A 134 -9.12 -4.15 10.36
CA ARG A 134 -9.44 -3.64 9.04
C ARG A 134 -10.93 -3.68 8.76
N ARG A 135 -11.62 -4.78 9.05
CA ARG A 135 -13.08 -4.90 8.87
C ARG A 135 -13.86 -3.88 9.69
N ARG A 136 -13.37 -3.56 10.90
CA ARG A 136 -14.01 -2.57 11.78
C ARG A 136 -13.81 -1.13 11.33
N THR A 137 -12.65 -0.81 10.75
CA THR A 137 -12.22 0.58 10.52
C THR A 137 -12.30 1.02 9.07
N GLN A 138 -12.37 0.09 8.11
CA GLN A 138 -12.42 0.43 6.69
C GLN A 138 -13.79 0.10 6.10
N PRO A 139 -14.31 0.95 5.20
CA PRO A 139 -15.62 0.73 4.60
C PRO A 139 -15.59 -0.47 3.65
N PRO A 140 -16.70 -1.22 3.55
CA PRO A 140 -16.89 -2.17 2.46
C PRO A 140 -17.12 -1.41 1.15
N GLY A 141 -16.93 -2.11 0.02
CA GLY A 141 -17.21 -1.58 -1.31
C GLY A 141 -15.97 -1.30 -2.14
N ALA A 142 -16.19 -0.81 -3.35
CA ALA A 142 -15.13 -0.52 -4.30
C ALA A 142 -14.46 0.81 -3.98
N SER A 143 -13.19 0.74 -3.52
CA SER A 143 -12.38 1.92 -3.23
C SER A 143 -10.91 1.66 -3.59
N LEU A 144 -10.13 2.72 -3.66
CA LEU A 144 -8.68 2.67 -3.89
C LEU A 144 -7.87 2.57 -2.58
N GLY A 145 -8.52 2.40 -1.43
CA GLY A 145 -7.89 2.53 -0.11
C GLY A 145 -7.81 4.00 0.32
N SER A 146 -6.77 4.34 1.07
CA SER A 146 -6.54 5.74 1.48
C SER A 146 -6.29 6.63 0.29
N MET A 147 -7.03 7.71 0.18
CA MET A 147 -6.92 8.69 -0.90
C MET A 147 -5.71 9.61 -0.71
N PHE A 148 -5.45 10.01 0.53
CA PHE A 148 -4.39 10.94 0.90
C PHE A 148 -3.43 10.30 1.89
N LYS A 149 -2.16 10.72 1.83
CA LYS A 149 -1.16 10.43 2.86
C LYS A 149 -1.55 11.10 4.16
N ASN A 150 -1.15 10.51 5.28
CA ASN A 150 -1.27 11.18 6.56
C ASN A 150 -0.22 12.29 6.65
N PRO A 151 -0.60 13.53 6.98
CA PRO A 151 0.36 14.60 7.22
C PRO A 151 1.14 14.36 8.53
N PRO A 152 2.31 15.02 8.70
CA PRO A 152 3.06 14.93 9.94
C PRO A 152 2.22 15.31 11.16
N GLY A 153 2.15 14.42 12.15
CA GLY A 153 1.46 14.66 13.41
C GLY A 153 -0.07 14.54 13.38
N ASP A 154 -0.68 14.17 12.23
CA ASP A 154 -2.13 14.04 12.12
C ASP A 154 -2.54 12.96 11.10
N TYR A 155 -3.87 12.72 10.99
CA TYR A 155 -4.46 11.74 10.07
C TYR A 155 -5.35 12.44 9.05
N ALA A 156 -5.13 12.17 7.77
CA ALA A 156 -5.94 12.72 6.69
C ALA A 156 -7.45 12.43 6.88
N GLY A 157 -7.79 11.21 7.31
CA GLY A 157 -9.19 10.84 7.60
C GLY A 157 -9.82 11.72 8.67
N ARG A 158 -9.10 12.02 9.77
CA ARG A 158 -9.58 12.91 10.84
C ARG A 158 -9.80 14.33 10.33
N LEU A 159 -8.86 14.84 9.52
CA LEU A 159 -8.97 16.20 8.96
C LEU A 159 -10.15 16.33 7.98
N ILE A 160 -10.37 15.34 7.12
CA ILE A 160 -11.52 15.32 6.18
C ILE A 160 -12.85 15.20 6.96
N GLU A 161 -12.88 14.40 8.03
CA GLU A 161 -14.04 14.30 8.91
C GLU A 161 -14.32 15.62 9.65
N ALA A 162 -13.28 16.27 10.20
CA ALA A 162 -13.40 17.57 10.86
C ALA A 162 -13.86 18.69 9.90
N ALA A 163 -13.55 18.57 8.61
CA ALA A 163 -14.06 19.44 7.56
C ALA A 163 -15.53 19.16 7.16
N GLY A 164 -16.19 18.19 7.81
CA GLY A 164 -17.61 17.89 7.59
C GLY A 164 -17.90 17.10 6.31
N LEU A 165 -16.92 16.40 5.76
CA LEU A 165 -17.04 15.81 4.43
C LEU A 165 -17.45 14.32 4.41
N LYS A 166 -17.66 13.66 5.56
CA LYS A 166 -18.23 12.30 5.57
C LYS A 166 -19.59 12.26 4.88
N GLY A 167 -19.77 11.32 3.96
CA GLY A 167 -21.01 11.17 3.17
C GLY A 167 -21.16 12.17 2.02
N TYR A 168 -20.17 13.06 1.81
CA TYR A 168 -20.23 14.01 0.68
C TYR A 168 -20.09 13.25 -0.64
N ARG A 169 -20.91 13.59 -1.63
CA ARG A 169 -21.01 12.92 -2.92
C ARG A 169 -20.68 13.82 -4.09
N SER A 170 -20.10 13.19 -5.13
CA SER A 170 -20.04 13.73 -6.49
C SER A 170 -20.41 12.59 -7.44
N GLY A 171 -21.50 12.74 -8.18
CA GLY A 171 -22.05 11.64 -8.99
C GLY A 171 -22.28 10.38 -8.14
N ASP A 172 -21.71 9.27 -8.58
CA ASP A 172 -21.80 7.97 -7.89
C ASP A 172 -20.57 7.67 -6.99
N ALA A 173 -19.73 8.67 -6.73
CA ALA A 173 -18.63 8.62 -5.77
C ALA A 173 -19.02 9.26 -4.44
N GLU A 174 -18.53 8.70 -3.33
CA GLU A 174 -18.82 9.15 -1.97
C GLU A 174 -17.57 9.14 -1.08
N ILE A 175 -17.35 10.18 -0.30
CA ILE A 175 -16.43 10.16 0.85
C ILE A 175 -17.06 9.31 1.93
N SER A 176 -16.43 8.18 2.27
CA SER A 176 -17.03 7.19 3.16
C SER A 176 -17.45 7.76 4.51
N PRO A 177 -18.68 7.47 4.98
CA PRO A 177 -19.11 7.81 6.34
C PRO A 177 -18.39 6.99 7.42
N VAL A 178 -17.79 5.82 7.07
CA VAL A 178 -17.04 5.00 8.02
C VAL A 178 -15.62 5.54 8.20
N HIS A 179 -14.91 5.84 7.10
CA HIS A 179 -13.53 6.34 7.12
C HIS A 179 -13.34 7.39 6.04
N ALA A 180 -13.20 8.65 6.41
CA ALA A 180 -13.26 9.78 5.49
C ALA A 180 -12.09 9.85 4.48
N ASN A 181 -10.98 9.11 4.71
CA ASN A 181 -9.89 9.01 3.73
C ASN A 181 -10.14 7.91 2.66
N PHE A 182 -11.32 7.30 2.65
CA PHE A 182 -11.74 6.31 1.64
C PHE A 182 -12.86 6.89 0.78
N PHE A 183 -12.66 6.87 -0.52
CA PHE A 183 -13.69 7.28 -1.48
C PHE A 183 -14.26 6.03 -2.14
N ILE A 184 -15.60 5.88 -2.07
CA ILE A 184 -16.31 4.69 -2.51
C ILE A 184 -16.96 4.97 -3.85
N ASN A 185 -16.78 4.06 -4.80
CA ASN A 185 -17.53 4.02 -6.03
C ASN A 185 -18.77 3.11 -5.85
N HIS A 186 -19.96 3.69 -5.93
CA HIS A 186 -21.23 2.97 -5.82
C HIS A 186 -21.63 2.26 -7.12
N GLY A 187 -20.73 2.18 -8.10
CA GLY A 187 -20.86 1.36 -9.30
C GLY A 187 -20.75 2.12 -10.63
N LYS A 188 -21.09 3.41 -10.66
CA LYS A 188 -21.09 4.24 -11.87
C LYS A 188 -20.25 5.51 -11.77
N ALA A 189 -19.49 5.68 -10.69
CA ALA A 189 -18.60 6.84 -10.56
C ALA A 189 -17.56 6.82 -11.68
N ASN A 190 -17.35 7.96 -12.30
CA ASN A 190 -16.29 8.18 -13.27
C ASN A 190 -15.07 8.87 -12.62
N ALA A 191 -13.99 9.05 -13.39
CA ALA A 191 -12.77 9.67 -12.86
C ALA A 191 -12.98 11.14 -12.45
N ALA A 192 -13.85 11.87 -13.15
CA ALA A 192 -14.16 13.26 -12.81
C ALA A 192 -14.88 13.38 -11.46
N ASP A 193 -15.78 12.42 -11.12
CA ASP A 193 -16.44 12.38 -9.81
C ASP A 193 -15.41 12.25 -8.67
N ILE A 194 -14.45 11.33 -8.83
CA ILE A 194 -13.36 11.15 -7.86
C ILE A 194 -12.47 12.38 -7.79
N SER A 195 -12.10 13.00 -8.95
CA SER A 195 -11.31 14.22 -9.01
C SER A 195 -12.00 15.37 -8.27
N GLN A 196 -13.31 15.53 -8.45
CA GLN A 196 -14.09 16.56 -7.75
C GLN A 196 -14.07 16.35 -6.24
N LEU A 197 -14.20 15.10 -5.75
CA LEU A 197 -14.09 14.80 -4.32
C LEU A 197 -12.68 15.11 -3.79
N ILE A 198 -11.63 14.81 -4.56
CA ILE A 198 -10.24 15.13 -4.21
C ILE A 198 -10.06 16.65 -4.04
N GLN A 199 -10.51 17.43 -5.02
CA GLN A 199 -10.41 18.89 -4.99
C GLN A 199 -11.19 19.46 -3.80
N THR A 200 -12.42 19.02 -3.59
CA THR A 200 -13.26 19.43 -2.47
C THR A 200 -12.59 19.13 -1.13
N ALA A 201 -12.04 17.92 -0.96
CA ALA A 201 -11.36 17.53 0.28
C ALA A 201 -10.11 18.38 0.53
N ARG A 202 -9.28 18.60 -0.49
CA ARG A 202 -8.08 19.45 -0.39
C ARG A 202 -8.43 20.88 0.00
N GLN A 203 -9.41 21.47 -0.67
CA GLN A 203 -9.82 22.84 -0.40
C GLN A 203 -10.39 22.98 1.01
N LYS A 204 -11.36 22.14 1.39
CA LYS A 204 -12.02 22.23 2.70
C LYS A 204 -11.06 21.96 3.86
N VAL A 205 -10.19 21.00 3.74
CA VAL A 205 -9.19 20.73 4.78
C VAL A 205 -8.19 21.87 4.90
N LEU A 206 -7.73 22.46 3.77
CA LEU A 206 -6.87 23.63 3.81
C LEU A 206 -7.55 24.82 4.47
N GLU A 207 -8.81 25.10 4.16
CA GLU A 207 -9.61 26.17 4.74
C GLU A 207 -9.81 26.00 6.25
N THR A 208 -10.04 24.77 6.73
CA THR A 208 -10.42 24.50 8.12
C THR A 208 -9.23 24.23 9.04
N SER A 209 -8.13 23.70 8.53
CA SER A 209 -6.98 23.29 9.33
C SER A 209 -5.63 23.87 8.89
N GLY A 210 -5.57 24.54 7.74
CA GLY A 210 -4.31 25.03 7.17
C GLY A 210 -3.41 23.91 6.58
N VAL A 211 -3.88 22.66 6.55
CA VAL A 211 -3.10 21.50 6.08
C VAL A 211 -3.36 21.23 4.60
N ALA A 212 -2.29 21.20 3.80
CA ALA A 212 -2.36 20.77 2.40
C ALA A 212 -2.27 19.24 2.30
N LEU A 213 -3.35 18.59 1.87
CA LEU A 213 -3.39 17.13 1.71
C LEU A 213 -2.61 16.68 0.46
N GLU A 214 -1.73 15.68 0.64
CA GLU A 214 -0.98 15.02 -0.43
C GLU A 214 -1.66 13.70 -0.83
N LEU A 215 -1.81 13.45 -2.14
CA LEU A 215 -2.39 12.19 -2.64
C LEU A 215 -1.47 11.00 -2.33
N GLU A 216 -2.08 9.89 -1.88
CA GLU A 216 -1.41 8.58 -1.82
C GLU A 216 -1.61 7.81 -3.14
N ILE A 217 -2.74 8.03 -3.81
CA ILE A 217 -3.03 7.46 -5.14
C ILE A 217 -2.24 8.16 -6.25
N GLU A 218 -2.19 7.54 -7.42
CA GLU A 218 -1.62 8.12 -8.64
C GLU A 218 -2.72 8.37 -9.68
N LEU A 219 -2.71 9.55 -10.28
CA LEU A 219 -3.58 9.89 -11.40
C LEU A 219 -2.86 9.49 -12.69
N VAL A 220 -3.47 8.61 -13.48
CA VAL A 220 -2.90 8.06 -14.71
C VAL A 220 -3.78 8.46 -15.89
N GLY A 221 -3.17 8.95 -16.96
CA GLY A 221 -3.86 9.44 -18.15
C GLY A 221 -3.79 10.96 -18.29
N GLU A 222 -4.62 11.51 -19.19
CA GLU A 222 -4.74 12.95 -19.41
C GLU A 222 -5.80 13.51 -18.46
N TRP A 223 -5.43 14.51 -17.67
CA TRP A 223 -6.30 15.19 -16.70
C TRP A 223 -6.31 16.68 -17.02
N GLU A 224 -7.48 17.21 -17.37
CA GLU A 224 -7.74 18.63 -17.59
C GLU A 224 -7.93 19.37 -16.25
#